data_27d8bf7f34324ffe632fa36c98b9ecf6
#
_entry.id   27d8bf7f34324ffe632fa36c98b9ecf6
#
_cell.length_a   1.000
_cell.length_b   1.000
_cell.length_c   1.000
_cell.angle_alpha   90.00
_cell.angle_beta   90.00
_cell.angle_gamma   90.00
#
_symmetry.space_group_name_H-M   'P 1'
#
loop_
_entity.id
_entity.type
_entity.pdbx_description
1 polymer ?
#
loop_
_entity_poly.entity_id
_entity_poly.type
_entity_poly.pdbx_seq_one_letter_code
_entity_poly.pdbx_strand_id
1 'polypeptide(L)'
;MNIYTYFNKITTDNGSRFDNQDLMIDIWTKNWKSMGYNPIVLNIEHAKSHKYYNELIAKCKLIHMQLVKKPINRYGLSCFVRWLAYATQSDDKMIVSDYDIINNNWRDVKLMDKLHIMGSGPTPCFASGSPRQFEQLARLFVELTEKNISNNTYIKNGPVWHDQNAIRGNIHDFPKDFIHFSDTMDSWVRENWRDQPLIHVSHWFTTTYKKHYKKSGDVCDIRIELMKELSSV
;
A
#
# COMPACT_ATOMS: atom_id res chain seq x y z
N MET A 1 -2.59 0.67 20.50
CA MET A 1 -1.77 -0.09 19.52
C MET A 1 -1.28 0.85 18.45
N ASN A 2 -0.02 0.71 17.99
CA ASN A 2 0.53 1.50 16.91
C ASN A 2 -0.02 1.02 15.56
N ILE A 3 -0.35 1.99 14.69
CA ILE A 3 -0.59 1.75 13.27
C ILE A 3 0.29 2.66 12.44
N TYR A 4 0.90 2.13 11.41
CA TYR A 4 1.90 2.80 10.61
C TYR A 4 1.40 3.07 9.21
N THR A 5 1.74 4.24 8.67
CA THR A 5 1.63 4.51 7.24
C THR A 5 2.95 5.07 6.71
N TYR A 6 3.18 4.88 5.41
CA TYR A 6 4.31 5.50 4.74
C TYR A 6 3.82 6.65 3.87
N PHE A 7 4.39 7.83 4.08
CA PHE A 7 4.10 9.01 3.30
C PHE A 7 5.39 9.68 2.82
N ASN A 8 5.48 9.85 1.51
CA ASN A 8 6.54 10.63 0.88
C ASN A 8 5.90 11.53 -0.15
N LYS A 9 5.90 12.83 0.10
CA LYS A 9 5.27 13.81 -0.78
C LYS A 9 5.85 13.72 -2.19
N ILE A 10 5.00 13.39 -3.14
CA ILE A 10 5.38 13.28 -4.54
C ILE A 10 4.88 14.52 -5.25
N THR A 11 5.82 15.37 -5.64
CA THR A 11 5.55 16.47 -6.57
C THR A 11 5.73 15.95 -7.98
N THR A 12 4.67 15.91 -8.77
CA THR A 12 4.75 15.58 -10.19
C THR A 12 4.37 16.81 -11.00
N ASP A 13 5.11 17.05 -12.08
CA ASP A 13 4.81 18.13 -13.02
C ASP A 13 3.50 17.93 -13.80
N ASN A 14 2.81 16.79 -13.60
CA ASN A 14 1.65 16.33 -14.37
C ASN A 14 0.36 16.18 -13.56
N GLY A 15 0.14 17.01 -12.56
CA GLY A 15 -1.22 17.34 -12.12
C GLY A 15 -1.81 16.59 -10.93
N SER A 16 -3.05 16.83 -10.75
CA SER A 16 -3.96 16.68 -9.64
C SER A 16 -4.00 15.33 -8.90
N ARG A 17 -3.48 14.24 -9.47
CA ARG A 17 -3.55 12.90 -8.85
C ARG A 17 -2.91 12.81 -7.46
N PHE A 18 -1.96 13.68 -7.19
CA PHE A 18 -1.22 13.71 -5.92
C PHE A 18 -1.43 15.01 -5.14
N ASP A 19 -2.40 15.83 -5.56
CA ASP A 19 -2.75 17.03 -4.84
C ASP A 19 -3.43 16.68 -3.50
N ASN A 20 -3.26 17.56 -2.53
CA ASN A 20 -3.88 17.43 -1.21
C ASN A 20 -3.47 16.18 -0.40
N GLN A 21 -2.34 15.53 -0.69
CA GLN A 21 -1.87 14.36 0.07
C GLN A 21 -1.68 14.66 1.56
N ASP A 22 -1.20 15.87 1.90
CA ASP A 22 -1.02 16.27 3.31
C ASP A 22 -2.37 16.24 4.06
N LEU A 23 -3.45 16.67 3.40
CA LEU A 23 -4.79 16.63 3.99
C LEU A 23 -5.30 15.20 4.18
N MET A 24 -4.96 14.28 3.27
CA MET A 24 -5.31 12.87 3.43
C MET A 24 -4.61 12.24 4.63
N ILE A 25 -3.34 12.57 4.86
CA ILE A 25 -2.60 12.16 6.06
C ILE A 25 -3.25 12.66 7.34
N ASP A 26 -3.70 13.93 7.35
CA ASP A 26 -4.39 14.51 8.50
C ASP A 26 -5.71 13.78 8.80
N ILE A 27 -6.49 13.49 7.76
CA ILE A 27 -7.76 12.75 7.91
C ILE A 27 -7.48 11.33 8.41
N TRP A 28 -6.53 10.62 7.81
CA TRP A 28 -6.11 9.28 8.22
C TRP A 28 -5.69 9.26 9.70
N THR A 29 -4.83 10.20 10.09
CA THR A 29 -4.33 10.32 11.46
C THR A 29 -5.46 10.53 12.48
N LYS A 30 -6.39 11.44 12.17
CA LYS A 30 -7.54 11.72 13.05
C LYS A 30 -8.48 10.53 13.14
N ASN A 31 -8.79 9.88 12.01
CA ASN A 31 -9.66 8.72 11.96
C ASN A 31 -9.10 7.56 12.80
N TRP A 32 -7.85 7.15 12.56
CA TRP A 32 -7.26 6.04 13.32
C TRP A 32 -7.10 6.36 14.81
N LYS A 33 -6.79 7.62 15.15
CA LYS A 33 -6.73 8.07 16.54
C LYS A 33 -8.09 8.00 17.24
N SER A 34 -9.18 8.39 16.56
CA SER A 34 -10.54 8.29 17.11
C SER A 34 -10.97 6.86 17.37
N MET A 35 -10.41 5.91 16.63
CA MET A 35 -10.65 4.47 16.82
C MET A 35 -9.74 3.82 17.89
N GLY A 36 -8.95 4.63 18.63
CA GLY A 36 -8.11 4.16 19.74
C GLY A 36 -6.73 3.65 19.34
N TYR A 37 -6.29 3.89 18.10
CA TYR A 37 -4.94 3.56 17.65
C TYR A 37 -3.99 4.74 17.86
N ASN A 38 -2.68 4.47 17.83
CA ASN A 38 -1.63 5.48 17.79
C ASN A 38 -1.05 5.54 16.38
N PRO A 39 -1.50 6.47 15.50
CA PRO A 39 -1.04 6.58 14.12
C PRO A 39 0.37 7.16 14.04
N ILE A 40 1.23 6.49 13.28
CA ILE A 40 2.63 6.87 13.06
C ILE A 40 2.87 7.00 11.55
N VAL A 41 3.36 8.15 11.13
CA VAL A 41 3.66 8.43 9.72
C VAL A 41 5.16 8.29 9.49
N LEU A 42 5.55 7.31 8.70
CA LEU A 42 6.92 7.09 8.25
C LEU A 42 7.18 7.78 6.90
N ASN A 43 8.43 8.04 6.61
CA ASN A 43 8.84 8.73 5.39
C ASN A 43 10.09 8.10 4.76
N ILE A 44 10.61 8.74 3.72
CA ILE A 44 11.78 8.26 2.97
C ILE A 44 13.05 8.14 3.84
N GLU A 45 13.20 8.99 4.88
CA GLU A 45 14.40 8.94 5.73
C GLU A 45 14.42 7.67 6.57
N HIS A 46 13.25 7.18 7.02
CA HIS A 46 13.14 5.88 7.68
C HIS A 46 13.57 4.74 6.72
N ALA A 47 13.11 4.76 5.46
CA ALA A 47 13.52 3.76 4.50
C ALA A 47 15.03 3.81 4.20
N LYS A 48 15.61 5.02 4.06
CA LYS A 48 17.05 5.22 3.79
C LYS A 48 17.94 4.72 4.92
N SER A 49 17.47 4.70 6.16
CA SER A 49 18.24 4.18 7.30
C SER A 49 18.41 2.65 7.24
N HIS A 50 17.63 1.96 6.41
CA HIS A 50 17.72 0.52 6.28
C HIS A 50 18.90 0.10 5.38
N LYS A 51 19.73 -0.83 5.84
CA LYS A 51 20.93 -1.31 5.14
C LYS A 51 20.70 -1.80 3.71
N TYR A 52 19.50 -2.34 3.42
CA TYR A 52 19.14 -2.88 2.10
C TYR A 52 18.60 -1.80 1.13
N TYR A 53 18.44 -0.55 1.56
CA TYR A 53 17.79 0.51 0.78
C TYR A 53 18.42 0.72 -0.61
N ASN A 54 19.73 0.94 -0.68
CA ASN A 54 20.41 1.21 -1.95
C ASN A 54 20.36 0.02 -2.90
N GLU A 55 20.51 -1.19 -2.39
CA GLU A 55 20.41 -2.42 -3.18
C GLU A 55 18.99 -2.59 -3.75
N LEU A 56 17.94 -2.42 -2.91
CA LEU A 56 16.56 -2.49 -3.36
C LEU A 56 16.28 -1.50 -4.50
N ILE A 57 16.69 -0.24 -4.36
CA ILE A 57 16.53 0.79 -5.39
C ILE A 57 17.20 0.38 -6.70
N ALA A 58 18.43 -0.10 -6.63
CA ALA A 58 19.18 -0.52 -7.82
C ALA A 58 18.47 -1.67 -8.54
N LYS A 59 18.07 -2.71 -7.82
CA LYS A 59 17.32 -3.85 -8.35
C LYS A 59 15.97 -3.44 -8.93
N CYS A 60 15.19 -2.62 -8.23
CA CYS A 60 13.91 -2.12 -8.74
C CYS A 60 14.06 -1.36 -10.06
N LYS A 61 15.10 -0.53 -10.20
CA LYS A 61 15.38 0.19 -11.45
C LYS A 61 15.69 -0.77 -12.61
N LEU A 62 16.52 -1.79 -12.37
CA LEU A 62 16.89 -2.78 -13.37
C LEU A 62 15.68 -3.60 -13.83
N ILE A 63 14.93 -4.15 -12.90
CA ILE A 63 13.72 -4.95 -13.18
C ILE A 63 12.69 -4.12 -13.94
N HIS A 64 12.42 -2.90 -13.47
CA HIS A 64 11.44 -2.03 -14.13
C HIS A 64 11.86 -1.70 -15.56
N MET A 65 13.15 -1.39 -15.79
CA MET A 65 13.68 -1.17 -17.13
C MET A 65 13.52 -2.42 -18.00
N GLN A 66 13.76 -3.60 -17.45
CA GLN A 66 13.64 -4.86 -18.18
C GLN A 66 12.19 -5.19 -18.55
N LEU A 67 11.23 -4.98 -17.65
CA LEU A 67 9.82 -5.33 -17.83
C LEU A 67 9.01 -4.25 -18.56
N VAL A 68 9.26 -2.98 -18.25
CA VAL A 68 8.43 -1.84 -18.67
C VAL A 68 9.10 -1.06 -19.80
N LYS A 69 10.42 -1.21 -19.99
CA LYS A 69 11.24 -0.47 -20.96
C LYS A 69 11.27 1.06 -20.72
N LYS A 70 11.04 1.47 -19.48
CA LYS A 70 11.05 2.87 -19.03
C LYS A 70 11.65 2.96 -17.62
N PRO A 71 12.24 4.09 -17.23
CA PRO A 71 12.67 4.31 -15.85
C PRO A 71 11.48 4.20 -14.87
N ILE A 72 11.73 3.62 -13.70
CA ILE A 72 10.75 3.63 -12.61
C ILE A 72 10.62 5.06 -12.07
N ASN A 73 9.41 5.54 -11.91
CA ASN A 73 9.15 6.87 -11.34
C ASN A 73 9.20 6.86 -9.81
N ARG A 74 9.13 8.05 -9.19
CA ARG A 74 9.17 8.21 -7.73
C ARG A 74 8.04 7.46 -7.03
N TYR A 75 6.84 7.46 -7.60
CA TYR A 75 5.70 6.72 -7.03
C TYR A 75 5.97 5.20 -7.00
N GLY A 76 6.42 4.63 -8.12
CA GLY A 76 6.76 3.20 -8.18
C GLY A 76 7.85 2.81 -7.20
N LEU A 77 8.88 3.66 -7.02
CA LEU A 77 9.90 3.43 -5.99
C LEU A 77 9.32 3.52 -4.59
N SER A 78 8.43 4.48 -4.31
CA SER A 78 7.77 4.62 -3.01
C SER A 78 6.99 3.37 -2.60
N CYS A 79 6.35 2.70 -3.55
CA CYS A 79 5.65 1.43 -3.30
C CYS A 79 6.58 0.31 -2.79
N PHE A 80 7.85 0.31 -3.21
CA PHE A 80 8.82 -0.68 -2.72
C PHE A 80 9.50 -0.26 -1.42
N VAL A 81 9.96 0.99 -1.34
CA VAL A 81 10.76 1.43 -0.19
C VAL A 81 9.96 1.59 1.10
N ARG A 82 8.63 1.73 1.02
CA ARG A 82 7.77 1.77 2.21
C ARG A 82 7.95 0.54 3.10
N TRP A 83 8.19 -0.63 2.51
CA TRP A 83 8.40 -1.88 3.24
C TRP A 83 9.68 -1.85 4.07
N LEU A 84 10.73 -1.17 3.58
CA LEU A 84 11.94 -0.93 4.37
C LEU A 84 11.71 0.10 5.48
N ALA A 85 10.88 1.12 5.26
CA ALA A 85 10.52 2.05 6.33
C ALA A 85 9.78 1.34 7.47
N TYR A 86 8.90 0.40 7.18
CA TYR A 86 8.27 -0.46 8.19
C TYR A 86 9.30 -1.37 8.87
N ALA A 87 10.26 -1.90 8.12
CA ALA A 87 11.30 -2.79 8.63
C ALA A 87 12.29 -2.10 9.61
N THR A 88 12.33 -0.77 9.67
CA THR A 88 13.18 -0.03 10.63
C THR A 88 12.55 0.18 12.00
N GLN A 89 11.29 -0.20 12.18
CA GLN A 89 10.59 0.02 13.43
C GLN A 89 10.97 -1.03 14.49
N SER A 90 10.69 -0.73 15.76
CA SER A 90 11.07 -1.59 16.90
C SER A 90 9.95 -2.45 17.46
N ASP A 91 8.72 -2.29 16.96
CA ASP A 91 7.57 -3.08 17.41
C ASP A 91 7.70 -4.53 16.92
N ASP A 92 7.49 -5.51 17.80
CA ASP A 92 7.57 -6.92 17.43
C ASP A 92 6.54 -7.33 16.35
N LYS A 93 5.34 -6.74 16.45
CA LYS A 93 4.25 -6.92 15.48
C LYS A 93 3.58 -5.58 15.22
N MET A 94 3.35 -5.29 13.96
CA MET A 94 2.86 -4.01 13.49
C MET A 94 1.67 -4.18 12.57
N ILE A 95 0.82 -3.15 12.55
CA ILE A 95 -0.19 -2.94 11.52
C ILE A 95 0.29 -1.80 10.65
N VAL A 96 0.24 -2.01 9.34
CA VAL A 96 0.58 -1.00 8.34
C VAL A 96 -0.60 -0.77 7.39
N SER A 97 -0.82 0.46 7.02
CA SER A 97 -1.97 0.90 6.22
C SER A 97 -1.55 1.94 5.21
N ASP A 98 -2.14 1.93 4.02
CA ASP A 98 -2.08 3.08 3.15
C ASP A 98 -2.85 4.25 3.79
N TYR A 99 -2.41 5.49 3.55
CA TYR A 99 -2.99 6.70 4.17
C TYR A 99 -4.37 7.08 3.60
N ASP A 100 -4.90 6.31 2.67
CA ASP A 100 -6.24 6.43 2.10
C ASP A 100 -7.19 5.31 2.56
N ILE A 101 -6.82 4.60 3.62
CA ILE A 101 -7.69 3.63 4.29
C ILE A 101 -8.32 4.28 5.52
N ILE A 102 -9.64 4.30 5.54
CA ILE A 102 -10.46 4.76 6.65
C ILE A 102 -10.89 3.55 7.47
N ASN A 103 -10.66 3.63 8.77
CA ASN A 103 -11.21 2.69 9.74
C ASN A 103 -12.63 3.15 10.12
N ASN A 104 -13.62 2.40 9.68
CA ASN A 104 -15.02 2.67 9.97
C ASN A 104 -15.46 2.06 11.31
N ASN A 105 -15.07 0.82 11.57
CA ASN A 105 -15.34 0.13 12.85
C ASN A 105 -14.46 -1.11 13.07
N TRP A 106 -13.35 -1.23 12.33
CA TRP A 106 -12.47 -2.39 12.46
C TRP A 106 -11.76 -2.39 13.81
N ARG A 107 -11.95 -3.47 14.58
CA ARG A 107 -11.38 -3.67 15.92
C ARG A 107 -10.69 -5.01 16.07
N ASP A 108 -10.85 -5.88 15.09
CA ASP A 108 -10.31 -7.24 15.16
C ASP A 108 -8.84 -7.26 14.74
N VAL A 109 -7.96 -7.23 15.74
CA VAL A 109 -6.50 -7.24 15.57
C VAL A 109 -5.96 -8.61 15.89
N LYS A 110 -6.36 -9.62 15.13
CA LYS A 110 -5.69 -10.91 15.21
C LYS A 110 -4.37 -10.85 14.45
N LEU A 111 -3.30 -10.45 15.16
CA LEU A 111 -1.95 -10.47 14.59
C LEU A 111 -1.48 -11.91 14.42
N MET A 112 -1.29 -12.33 13.19
CA MET A 112 -0.80 -13.65 12.84
C MET A 112 0.73 -13.72 13.02
N ASP A 113 1.26 -14.95 13.14
CA ASP A 113 2.72 -15.16 13.13
C ASP A 113 3.32 -15.02 11.72
N LYS A 114 2.48 -15.12 10.69
CA LYS A 114 2.86 -14.88 9.30
C LYS A 114 2.62 -13.42 8.92
N LEU A 115 3.34 -12.95 7.91
CA LEU A 115 2.99 -11.69 7.25
C LEU A 115 1.57 -11.83 6.68
N HIS A 116 0.69 -10.94 7.07
CA HIS A 116 -0.70 -10.97 6.65
C HIS A 116 -1.01 -9.74 5.78
N ILE A 117 -1.31 -9.98 4.51
CA ILE A 117 -1.81 -8.96 3.59
C ILE A 117 -3.34 -9.05 3.58
N MET A 118 -3.98 -8.00 4.06
CA MET A 118 -5.43 -7.93 4.32
C MET A 118 -6.18 -7.05 3.30
N GLY A 119 -5.58 -6.79 2.17
CA GLY A 119 -6.20 -6.02 1.09
C GLY A 119 -7.15 -6.85 0.23
N SER A 120 -7.83 -6.18 -0.70
CA SER A 120 -8.60 -6.86 -1.75
C SER A 120 -7.64 -7.58 -2.69
N GLY A 121 -7.61 -8.91 -2.62
CA GLY A 121 -6.66 -9.73 -3.36
C GLY A 121 -5.21 -9.37 -3.02
N PRO A 122 -4.27 -9.45 -3.96
CA PRO A 122 -2.86 -9.18 -3.72
C PRO A 122 -2.52 -7.68 -3.68
N THR A 123 -3.44 -6.82 -3.22
CA THR A 123 -3.21 -5.38 -3.06
C THR A 123 -2.66 -5.11 -1.65
N PRO A 124 -1.39 -4.76 -1.51
CA PRO A 124 -0.74 -4.65 -0.21
C PRO A 124 -0.96 -3.27 0.43
N CYS A 125 -2.23 -2.85 0.52
CA CYS A 125 -2.61 -1.56 1.08
C CYS A 125 -2.87 -1.61 2.59
N PHE A 126 -3.11 -2.80 3.14
CA PHE A 126 -3.28 -3.05 4.56
C PHE A 126 -2.63 -4.38 4.93
N ALA A 127 -1.75 -4.37 5.92
CA ALA A 127 -1.01 -5.55 6.30
C ALA A 127 -0.63 -5.57 7.78
N SER A 128 -0.35 -6.76 8.32
CA SER A 128 0.29 -6.92 9.61
C SER A 128 1.46 -7.88 9.55
N GLY A 129 2.49 -7.61 10.34
CA GLY A 129 3.69 -8.43 10.40
C GLY A 129 4.74 -7.84 11.32
N SER A 130 5.89 -8.50 11.43
CA SER A 130 7.06 -8.00 12.12
C SER A 130 7.95 -7.17 11.18
N PRO A 131 8.84 -6.32 11.68
CA PRO A 131 9.83 -5.60 10.88
C PRO A 131 10.65 -6.53 9.99
N ARG A 132 11.06 -7.70 10.51
CA ARG A 132 11.78 -8.72 9.75
C ARG A 132 10.97 -9.26 8.58
N GLN A 133 9.67 -9.45 8.74
CA GLN A 133 8.79 -9.92 7.66
C GLN A 133 8.62 -8.84 6.58
N PHE A 134 8.56 -7.57 6.94
CA PHE A 134 8.51 -6.47 5.96
C PHE A 134 9.84 -6.35 5.18
N GLU A 135 11.01 -6.50 5.83
CA GLU A 135 12.29 -6.60 5.11
C GLU A 135 12.29 -7.79 4.14
N GLN A 136 11.88 -8.96 4.61
CA GLN A 136 11.82 -10.16 3.78
C GLN A 136 10.88 -10.01 2.58
N LEU A 137 9.71 -9.37 2.78
CA LEU A 137 8.80 -9.06 1.69
C LEU A 137 9.45 -8.15 0.63
N ALA A 138 10.16 -7.10 1.07
CA ALA A 138 10.87 -6.21 0.16
C ALA A 138 11.94 -6.95 -0.67
N ARG A 139 12.63 -7.93 -0.07
CA ARG A 139 13.59 -8.79 -0.79
C ARG A 139 12.89 -9.71 -1.78
N LEU A 140 11.83 -10.39 -1.36
CA LEU A 140 11.08 -11.33 -2.19
C LEU A 140 10.48 -10.68 -3.45
N PHE A 141 10.10 -9.40 -3.40
CA PHE A 141 9.64 -8.69 -4.60
C PHE A 141 10.66 -8.73 -5.73
N VAL A 142 11.92 -8.50 -5.42
CA VAL A 142 12.99 -8.48 -6.44
C VAL A 142 13.49 -9.88 -6.75
N GLU A 143 13.76 -10.72 -5.75
CA GLU A 143 14.31 -12.06 -5.91
C GLU A 143 13.40 -12.98 -6.74
N LEU A 144 12.12 -13.03 -6.41
CA LEU A 144 11.14 -13.83 -7.17
C LEU A 144 10.93 -13.29 -8.57
N THR A 145 10.89 -11.96 -8.74
CA THR A 145 10.73 -11.37 -10.07
C THR A 145 11.96 -11.63 -10.94
N GLU A 146 13.19 -11.45 -10.43
CA GLU A 146 14.44 -11.77 -11.15
C GLU A 146 14.48 -13.26 -11.56
N LYS A 147 14.15 -14.16 -10.62
CA LYS A 147 14.07 -15.61 -10.88
C LYS A 147 13.08 -15.91 -12.01
N ASN A 148 11.87 -15.36 -11.95
CA ASN A 148 10.82 -15.65 -12.91
C ASN A 148 11.08 -15.02 -14.27
N ILE A 149 11.73 -13.86 -14.33
CA ILE A 149 12.23 -13.31 -15.59
C ILE A 149 13.27 -14.23 -16.22
N SER A 150 14.25 -14.67 -15.45
CA SER A 150 15.33 -15.57 -15.92
C SER A 150 14.80 -16.91 -16.43
N ASN A 151 13.73 -17.39 -15.83
CA ASN A 151 13.08 -18.66 -16.23
C ASN A 151 11.99 -18.49 -17.31
N ASN A 152 11.74 -17.25 -17.80
CA ASN A 152 10.65 -16.91 -18.71
C ASN A 152 9.25 -17.26 -18.17
N THR A 153 9.08 -17.29 -16.86
CA THR A 153 7.81 -17.62 -16.19
C THR A 153 7.10 -16.40 -15.62
N TYR A 154 7.75 -15.21 -15.64
CA TYR A 154 7.14 -14.01 -15.10
C TYR A 154 5.90 -13.57 -15.92
N ILE A 155 4.76 -13.47 -15.25
CA ILE A 155 3.52 -12.99 -15.86
C ILE A 155 3.43 -11.48 -15.64
N LYS A 156 3.63 -10.71 -16.71
CA LYS A 156 3.50 -9.25 -16.66
C LYS A 156 2.03 -8.85 -16.49
N ASN A 157 1.73 -8.21 -15.36
CA ASN A 157 0.41 -7.72 -15.01
C ASN A 157 0.34 -6.19 -15.09
N GLY A 158 -0.03 -5.67 -16.25
CA GLY A 158 -0.24 -4.24 -16.44
C GLY A 158 0.96 -3.45 -17.00
N PRO A 159 0.79 -2.12 -17.20
CA PRO A 159 1.77 -1.26 -17.88
C PRO A 159 2.91 -0.77 -16.98
N VAL A 160 2.82 -1.02 -15.67
CA VAL A 160 3.80 -0.62 -14.66
C VAL A 160 4.25 -1.83 -13.86
N TRP A 161 5.37 -1.70 -13.15
CA TRP A 161 5.80 -2.69 -12.18
C TRP A 161 6.10 -1.97 -10.85
N HIS A 162 5.31 -2.28 -9.84
CA HIS A 162 5.47 -1.87 -8.44
C HIS A 162 5.10 -3.06 -7.53
N ASP A 163 5.05 -2.88 -6.23
CA ASP A 163 4.87 -3.95 -5.25
C ASP A 163 3.62 -4.82 -5.50
N GLN A 164 2.48 -4.23 -5.84
CA GLN A 164 1.27 -4.98 -6.18
C GLN A 164 1.47 -5.87 -7.42
N ASN A 165 2.18 -5.36 -8.45
CA ASN A 165 2.49 -6.16 -9.65
C ASN A 165 3.52 -7.25 -9.33
N ALA A 166 4.48 -6.96 -8.45
CA ALA A 166 5.44 -7.95 -7.98
C ALA A 166 4.75 -9.08 -7.21
N ILE A 167 3.76 -8.78 -6.35
CA ILE A 167 2.95 -9.81 -5.68
C ILE A 167 2.17 -10.62 -6.70
N ARG A 168 1.40 -9.97 -7.57
CA ARG A 168 0.55 -10.65 -8.57
C ARG A 168 1.33 -11.54 -9.51
N GLY A 169 2.47 -11.04 -9.99
CA GLY A 169 3.32 -11.78 -10.93
C GLY A 169 4.04 -12.98 -10.32
N ASN A 170 4.10 -13.05 -9.00
CA ASN A 170 4.82 -14.10 -8.26
C ASN A 170 3.94 -14.79 -7.20
N ILE A 171 2.61 -14.65 -7.26
CA ILE A 171 1.70 -15.05 -6.18
C ILE A 171 1.84 -16.52 -5.77
N HIS A 172 2.17 -17.39 -6.72
CA HIS A 172 2.34 -18.82 -6.48
C HIS A 172 3.73 -19.20 -5.96
N ASP A 173 4.71 -18.29 -6.04
CA ASP A 173 6.09 -18.49 -5.63
C ASP A 173 6.39 -18.00 -4.22
N PHE A 174 5.48 -17.22 -3.63
CA PHE A 174 5.64 -16.81 -2.24
C PHE A 174 5.55 -18.01 -1.30
N PRO A 175 6.47 -18.14 -0.32
CA PRO A 175 6.42 -19.23 0.65
C PRO A 175 5.10 -19.18 1.44
N LYS A 176 4.35 -20.29 1.46
CA LYS A 176 3.03 -20.40 2.12
C LYS A 176 3.09 -20.29 3.64
N ASP A 177 4.24 -20.58 4.21
CA ASP A 177 4.53 -20.44 5.64
C ASP A 177 4.93 -19.03 6.03
N PHE A 178 5.29 -18.19 5.04
CA PHE A 178 5.71 -16.81 5.24
C PHE A 178 4.55 -15.80 5.15
N ILE A 179 3.68 -15.94 4.14
CA ILE A 179 2.65 -14.95 3.81
C ILE A 179 1.25 -15.55 3.81
N HIS A 180 0.28 -14.78 4.31
CA HIS A 180 -1.13 -15.06 4.21
C HIS A 180 -1.84 -13.90 3.52
N PHE A 181 -2.74 -14.22 2.58
CA PHE A 181 -3.60 -13.24 1.91
C PHE A 181 -5.04 -13.45 2.35
N SER A 182 -5.73 -12.37 2.71
CA SER A 182 -7.16 -12.40 3.01
C SER A 182 -7.86 -11.19 2.42
N ASP A 183 -9.11 -11.39 2.00
CA ASP A 183 -9.97 -10.34 1.49
C ASP A 183 -10.78 -9.73 2.65
N THR A 184 -10.12 -8.96 3.51
CA THR A 184 -10.79 -8.26 4.64
C THR A 184 -11.32 -6.89 4.23
N MET A 185 -11.01 -6.44 3.03
CA MET A 185 -11.34 -5.11 2.56
C MET A 185 -11.82 -5.15 1.11
N ASP A 186 -13.00 -4.60 0.86
CA ASP A 186 -13.49 -4.43 -0.51
C ASP A 186 -13.00 -3.09 -1.07
N SER A 187 -12.31 -3.13 -2.20
CA SER A 187 -11.87 -1.94 -2.93
C SER A 187 -12.87 -1.51 -4.02
N TRP A 188 -14.05 -2.12 -4.05
CA TRP A 188 -15.06 -1.86 -5.05
C TRP A 188 -16.25 -1.13 -4.45
N VAL A 189 -16.85 -0.20 -5.20
CA VAL A 189 -18.12 0.43 -4.86
C VAL A 189 -19.25 -0.59 -5.11
N ARG A 190 -19.67 -1.29 -4.05
CA ARG A 190 -20.82 -2.19 -4.02
C ARG A 190 -21.96 -1.53 -3.23
N GLU A 191 -23.14 -2.17 -3.22
CA GLU A 191 -24.33 -1.62 -2.58
C GLU A 191 -24.10 -1.23 -1.09
N ASN A 192 -23.30 -1.99 -0.35
CA ASN A 192 -23.04 -1.83 1.09
C ASN A 192 -21.58 -1.48 1.42
N TRP A 193 -20.89 -0.82 0.53
CA TRP A 193 -19.47 -0.48 0.76
C TRP A 193 -19.23 0.40 2.00
N ARG A 194 -20.26 1.21 2.40
CA ARG A 194 -20.19 2.04 3.60
C ARG A 194 -20.22 1.24 4.90
N ASP A 195 -20.72 0.00 4.88
CA ASP A 195 -20.81 -0.87 6.05
C ASP A 195 -19.51 -1.67 6.26
N GLN A 196 -18.56 -1.57 5.35
CA GLN A 196 -17.28 -2.26 5.49
C GLN A 196 -16.48 -1.70 6.68
N PRO A 197 -15.83 -2.57 7.48
CA PRO A 197 -15.04 -2.15 8.64
C PRO A 197 -13.81 -1.33 8.27
N LEU A 198 -13.25 -1.58 7.09
CA LEU A 198 -12.14 -0.82 6.49
C LEU A 198 -12.53 -0.42 5.07
N ILE A 199 -12.32 0.84 4.73
CA ILE A 199 -12.65 1.37 3.41
C ILE A 199 -11.40 1.95 2.75
N HIS A 200 -10.96 1.34 1.66
CA HIS A 200 -9.83 1.84 0.88
C HIS A 200 -10.30 2.86 -0.16
N VAL A 201 -10.22 4.14 0.18
CA VAL A 201 -10.61 5.26 -0.69
C VAL A 201 -9.50 5.51 -1.74
N SER A 202 -9.13 4.48 -2.46
CA SER A 202 -8.11 4.54 -3.51
C SER A 202 -8.53 5.44 -4.68
N HIS A 203 -7.58 5.82 -5.52
CA HIS A 203 -7.90 6.55 -6.75
C HIS A 203 -8.88 5.78 -7.65
N TRP A 204 -8.70 4.45 -7.75
CA TRP A 204 -9.61 3.57 -8.51
C TRP A 204 -11.01 3.53 -7.91
N PHE A 205 -11.12 3.35 -6.59
CA PHE A 205 -12.39 3.39 -5.87
C PHE A 205 -13.11 4.71 -6.14
N THR A 206 -12.43 5.85 -5.98
CA THR A 206 -13.00 7.18 -6.18
C THR A 206 -13.45 7.43 -7.61
N THR A 207 -12.68 6.95 -8.61
CA THR A 207 -13.07 7.04 -10.02
C THR A 207 -14.35 6.24 -10.29
N THR A 208 -14.47 5.04 -9.74
CA THR A 208 -15.67 4.20 -9.86
C THR A 208 -16.85 4.83 -9.12
N TYR A 209 -16.64 5.36 -7.93
CA TYR A 209 -17.64 6.10 -7.17
C TYR A 209 -18.17 7.31 -7.95
N LYS A 210 -17.27 8.15 -8.47
CA LYS A 210 -17.62 9.31 -9.29
C LYS A 210 -18.53 8.92 -10.46
N LYS A 211 -18.18 7.86 -11.18
CA LYS A 211 -18.96 7.34 -12.31
C LYS A 211 -20.32 6.83 -11.88
N HIS A 212 -20.36 6.02 -10.83
CA HIS A 212 -21.59 5.36 -10.34
C HIS A 212 -22.61 6.39 -9.83
N TYR A 213 -22.15 7.36 -9.05
CA TYR A 213 -23.02 8.40 -8.45
C TYR A 213 -23.10 9.69 -9.28
N LYS A 214 -22.58 9.69 -10.51
CA LYS A 214 -22.58 10.84 -11.44
C LYS A 214 -22.07 12.14 -10.81
N LYS A 215 -21.04 12.04 -9.95
CA LYS A 215 -20.45 13.21 -9.27
C LYS A 215 -19.66 14.06 -10.26
N SER A 216 -19.78 15.39 -10.15
CA SER A 216 -18.91 16.38 -10.82
C SER A 216 -17.66 16.66 -9.97
N GLY A 217 -16.64 17.26 -10.54
CA GLY A 217 -15.41 17.66 -9.83
C GLY A 217 -14.21 16.76 -10.12
N ASP A 218 -13.06 17.14 -9.57
CA ASP A 218 -11.82 16.38 -9.67
C ASP A 218 -11.86 15.13 -8.78
N VAL A 219 -11.15 14.08 -9.19
CA VAL A 219 -11.11 12.82 -8.43
C VAL A 219 -10.43 12.98 -7.08
N CYS A 220 -9.42 13.85 -6.99
CA CYS A 220 -8.73 14.09 -5.71
C CYS A 220 -9.61 14.83 -4.71
N ASP A 221 -10.39 15.80 -5.16
CA ASP A 221 -11.34 16.51 -4.30
C ASP A 221 -12.43 15.58 -3.79
N ILE A 222 -13.02 14.77 -4.68
CA ILE A 222 -14.03 13.76 -4.30
C ILE A 222 -13.44 12.75 -3.32
N ARG A 223 -12.18 12.37 -3.48
CA ARG A 223 -11.49 11.46 -2.58
C ARG A 223 -11.38 12.02 -1.16
N ILE A 224 -11.01 13.29 -1.06
CA ILE A 224 -10.91 14.00 0.23
C ILE A 224 -12.28 14.15 0.88
N GLU A 225 -13.30 14.53 0.10
CA GLU A 225 -14.69 14.64 0.59
C GLU A 225 -15.16 13.30 1.16
N LEU A 226 -14.94 12.20 0.44
CA LEU A 226 -15.28 10.86 0.90
C LEU A 226 -14.54 10.48 2.18
N MET A 227 -13.23 10.75 2.24
CA MET A 227 -12.45 10.46 3.45
C MET A 227 -12.94 11.28 4.66
N LYS A 228 -13.32 12.55 4.46
CA LYS A 228 -13.92 13.38 5.51
C LYS A 228 -15.27 12.86 5.95
N GLU A 229 -16.15 12.53 4.99
CA GLU A 229 -17.48 11.96 5.28
C GLU A 229 -17.37 10.70 6.13
N LEU A 230 -16.50 9.77 5.73
CA LEU A 230 -16.29 8.50 6.41
C LEU A 230 -15.58 8.61 7.77
N SER A 231 -14.82 9.68 7.99
CA SER A 231 -14.10 9.91 9.25
C SER A 231 -14.91 10.73 10.26
N SER A 232 -16.06 11.25 9.86
CA SER A 232 -16.87 12.16 10.68
C SER A 232 -17.78 11.45 11.70
N VAL A 233 -17.45 10.21 12.02
CA VAL A 233 -18.18 9.39 13.00
C VAL A 233 -17.58 9.51 14.38
#